data_6d414f95c3f363445a7d16b9ced20b7c
#
_entry.id   6d414f95c3f363445a7d16b9ced20b7c
#
_cell.length_a   1.000
_cell.length_b   1.000
_cell.length_c   1.000
_cell.angle_alpha   90.00
_cell.angle_beta   90.00
_cell.angle_gamma   90.00
#
_symmetry.space_group_name_H-M   'P 1'
#
loop_
_entity.id
_entity.type
_entity.pdbx_description
1 polymer ?
#
loop_
_entity_poly.entity_id
_entity_poly.type
_entity_poly.pdbx_seq_one_letter_code
_entity_poly.pdbx_strand_id
1 'polypeptide(L)'
;MKYDFKTVEAKWQKVWADEKTFHAEIDHSKPKFYALVEFPYPSAAGLHVGHPRSYTALDIVARKKRQCGCNVLYPMGWDAFGLPTENYALKNHINPEIVTAQNVARFKSQLQALGLSFDWDREINTTDPEYYKWTQWIFIQLFKKGLAYKKETTVNYCTGCKVVLANEEVVNGVCERCGSPVVQKNKSQWMLKITAYADRLIDDLDGVDYIDRVKTQQRNWIGRSHGAEINFATTAGDTLTVYTTRADTLFGATYMVISPEHAFIKKWVDAGLIKNADAVAAYQEEAARKSDFERTELNKDKTGVVIEGVKGINPVNGKEIPIFISDYVLATYGTGAIMAVPAHDTRDWEFAKKFGLPIIEVVKGNTPSDLDKEAFTDVATGTLVNSDFLNGLSVEDAKNKMYAWLEENGKGHKQVNFKLRDWVFSRQRYWGEPIPMVYCEKCGWVPLPESELPLRLPEIKDFEPGENGESPLARHTEWVSTTCPCCGAPAKRETDTMPQWAGSSWYFLRYCDPHNKEALASKEALEYWSPVDWYNGGMEHTTLHLLYSRFWHKFLYDIGVVPTKEPYQKRTSHGMILGLNPHAFENQPDAERKRLLAEYG
;
A
#
# COMPACT_ATOMS: atom_id res chain seq x y z
N MET A 1 -9.03 26.75 -49.79
CA MET A 1 -9.81 27.04 -48.55
C MET A 1 -8.95 26.66 -47.36
N LYS A 2 -8.69 27.59 -46.45
CA LYS A 2 -7.89 27.27 -45.23
C LYS A 2 -8.80 26.49 -44.28
N TYR A 3 -8.37 25.34 -43.79
CA TYR A 3 -9.11 24.55 -42.82
C TYR A 3 -9.24 25.31 -41.51
N ASP A 4 -10.46 25.68 -41.13
CA ASP A 4 -10.76 26.37 -39.86
C ASP A 4 -11.11 25.33 -38.79
N PHE A 5 -10.09 24.81 -38.15
CA PHE A 5 -10.22 23.79 -37.11
C PHE A 5 -11.06 24.28 -35.91
N LYS A 6 -10.97 25.54 -35.53
CA LYS A 6 -11.71 26.08 -34.39
C LYS A 6 -13.22 26.02 -34.57
N THR A 7 -13.70 26.42 -35.76
CA THR A 7 -15.12 26.35 -36.11
C THR A 7 -15.60 24.90 -36.21
N VAL A 8 -14.79 24.03 -36.82
CA VAL A 8 -15.15 22.59 -36.97
C VAL A 8 -15.20 21.89 -35.63
N GLU A 9 -14.20 22.09 -34.77
CA GLU A 9 -14.15 21.49 -33.43
C GLU A 9 -15.32 21.96 -32.57
N ALA A 10 -15.56 23.26 -32.46
CA ALA A 10 -16.67 23.80 -31.69
C ALA A 10 -18.04 23.25 -32.14
N LYS A 11 -18.25 23.13 -33.48
CA LYS A 11 -19.46 22.53 -34.05
C LYS A 11 -19.65 21.10 -33.55
N TRP A 12 -18.62 20.25 -33.70
CA TRP A 12 -18.77 18.84 -33.40
C TRP A 12 -18.84 18.55 -31.94
N GLN A 13 -18.09 19.26 -31.11
CA GLN A 13 -18.21 19.17 -29.66
C GLN A 13 -19.64 19.48 -29.19
N LYS A 14 -20.26 20.51 -29.76
CA LYS A 14 -21.66 20.84 -29.49
C LYS A 14 -22.61 19.72 -29.93
N VAL A 15 -22.47 19.20 -31.15
CA VAL A 15 -23.30 18.08 -31.64
C VAL A 15 -23.17 16.86 -30.71
N TRP A 16 -21.95 16.47 -30.33
CA TRP A 16 -21.75 15.32 -29.48
C TRP A 16 -22.39 15.50 -28.10
N ALA A 17 -22.36 16.73 -27.56
CA ALA A 17 -23.00 17.04 -26.28
C ALA A 17 -24.54 17.01 -26.38
N ASP A 18 -25.10 17.67 -27.40
CA ASP A 18 -26.56 17.79 -27.61
C ASP A 18 -27.21 16.42 -27.91
N GLU A 19 -26.54 15.60 -28.72
CA GLU A 19 -27.03 14.28 -29.12
C GLU A 19 -26.59 13.14 -28.20
N LYS A 20 -25.80 13.44 -27.14
CA LYS A 20 -25.22 12.42 -26.24
C LYS A 20 -24.57 11.27 -27.01
N THR A 21 -23.81 11.59 -28.07
CA THR A 21 -23.28 10.65 -29.05
C THR A 21 -22.49 9.49 -28.46
N PHE A 22 -21.87 9.69 -27.30
CA PHE A 22 -21.01 8.70 -26.66
C PHE A 22 -21.68 8.00 -25.48
N HIS A 23 -22.95 8.30 -25.22
CA HIS A 23 -23.69 7.65 -24.14
C HIS A 23 -23.91 6.16 -24.42
N ALA A 24 -23.71 5.33 -23.39
CA ALA A 24 -23.82 3.88 -23.49
C ALA A 24 -24.83 3.34 -22.47
N GLU A 25 -25.84 2.65 -22.94
CA GLU A 25 -26.81 1.89 -22.15
C GLU A 25 -26.54 0.39 -22.27
N ILE A 26 -27.17 -0.43 -21.42
CA ILE A 26 -27.10 -1.88 -21.53
C ILE A 26 -27.72 -2.31 -22.88
N ASP A 27 -26.93 -2.97 -23.72
CA ASP A 27 -27.35 -3.46 -25.04
C ASP A 27 -26.76 -4.86 -25.30
N HIS A 28 -27.53 -5.89 -24.97
CA HIS A 28 -27.13 -7.29 -25.15
C HIS A 28 -27.01 -7.72 -26.61
N SER A 29 -27.44 -6.89 -27.58
CA SER A 29 -27.30 -7.16 -29.01
C SER A 29 -25.88 -6.89 -29.53
N LYS A 30 -25.06 -6.20 -28.77
CA LYS A 30 -23.69 -5.81 -29.13
C LYS A 30 -22.67 -6.35 -28.12
N PRO A 31 -21.45 -6.69 -28.55
CA PRO A 31 -20.38 -6.98 -27.63
C PRO A 31 -20.04 -5.72 -26.82
N LYS A 32 -19.98 -5.84 -25.50
CA LYS A 32 -19.60 -4.72 -24.64
C LYS A 32 -18.11 -4.44 -24.73
N PHE A 33 -17.72 -3.19 -24.50
CA PHE A 33 -16.33 -2.81 -24.29
C PHE A 33 -16.25 -1.68 -23.26
N TYR A 34 -15.75 -1.98 -22.09
CA TYR A 34 -15.54 -1.01 -21.01
C TYR A 34 -14.09 -0.53 -21.04
N ALA A 35 -13.87 0.68 -21.56
CA ALA A 35 -12.59 1.39 -21.54
C ALA A 35 -12.51 2.27 -20.31
N LEU A 36 -11.43 2.18 -19.54
CA LEU A 36 -11.23 2.95 -18.32
C LEU A 36 -9.87 3.65 -18.32
N VAL A 37 -9.85 4.94 -18.02
CA VAL A 37 -8.66 5.69 -17.63
C VAL A 37 -8.75 6.07 -16.16
N GLU A 38 -7.61 6.29 -15.54
CA GLU A 38 -7.60 6.86 -14.19
C GLU A 38 -8.24 8.25 -14.21
N PHE A 39 -9.23 8.46 -13.35
CA PHE A 39 -9.84 9.77 -13.22
C PHE A 39 -8.90 10.74 -12.49
N PRO A 40 -8.86 12.03 -12.87
CA PRO A 40 -7.86 12.95 -12.37
C PRO A 40 -8.18 13.45 -10.97
N TYR A 41 -7.11 13.87 -10.25
CA TYR A 41 -7.23 14.67 -9.04
C TYR A 41 -7.37 16.14 -9.42
N PRO A 42 -8.50 16.81 -9.15
CA PRO A 42 -8.67 18.23 -9.46
C PRO A 42 -7.99 19.12 -8.40
N SER A 43 -6.70 18.87 -8.13
CA SER A 43 -5.90 19.51 -7.08
C SER A 43 -5.07 20.71 -7.54
N ALA A 44 -5.10 21.00 -8.85
CA ALA A 44 -4.34 22.10 -9.45
C ALA A 44 -5.22 22.92 -10.39
N ALA A 45 -4.69 24.04 -10.91
CA ALA A 45 -5.43 24.96 -11.78
C ALA A 45 -5.79 24.40 -13.18
N GLY A 46 -5.47 23.16 -13.49
CA GLY A 46 -5.80 22.50 -14.76
C GLY A 46 -5.04 21.20 -14.98
N LEU A 47 -5.34 20.56 -16.11
CA LEU A 47 -4.68 19.34 -16.55
C LEU A 47 -3.19 19.57 -16.83
N HIS A 48 -2.35 18.60 -16.47
CA HIS A 48 -0.97 18.55 -16.96
C HIS A 48 -0.90 17.68 -18.25
N VAL A 49 0.21 17.79 -18.98
CA VAL A 49 0.41 17.14 -20.28
C VAL A 49 0.31 15.60 -20.25
N GLY A 50 0.46 14.97 -19.09
CA GLY A 50 0.28 13.53 -18.91
C GLY A 50 -1.17 13.07 -19.15
N HIS A 51 -2.16 13.87 -18.76
CA HIS A 51 -3.57 13.52 -18.92
C HIS A 51 -3.97 13.34 -20.38
N PRO A 52 -3.76 14.32 -21.31
CA PRO A 52 -4.09 14.16 -22.71
C PRO A 52 -3.45 12.91 -23.35
N ARG A 53 -2.21 12.60 -23.00
CA ARG A 53 -1.50 11.42 -23.51
C ARG A 53 -2.25 10.13 -23.19
N SER A 54 -2.57 9.93 -21.92
CA SER A 54 -3.28 8.73 -21.46
C SER A 54 -4.69 8.63 -22.04
N TYR A 55 -5.42 9.73 -21.96
CA TYR A 55 -6.83 9.77 -22.33
C TYR A 55 -7.04 9.64 -23.82
N THR A 56 -6.24 10.33 -24.63
CA THR A 56 -6.30 10.22 -26.10
C THR A 56 -5.92 8.82 -26.58
N ALA A 57 -4.92 8.18 -25.95
CA ALA A 57 -4.53 6.82 -26.34
C ALA A 57 -5.68 5.83 -26.21
N LEU A 58 -6.42 5.88 -25.09
CA LEU A 58 -7.58 4.98 -24.91
C LEU A 58 -8.82 5.46 -25.67
N ASP A 59 -8.97 6.77 -25.92
CA ASP A 59 -10.03 7.31 -26.76
C ASP A 59 -9.96 6.79 -28.20
N ILE A 60 -8.75 6.67 -28.77
CA ILE A 60 -8.54 6.05 -30.08
C ILE A 60 -9.09 4.62 -30.10
N VAL A 61 -8.81 3.84 -29.05
CA VAL A 61 -9.32 2.47 -28.92
C VAL A 61 -10.83 2.46 -28.77
N ALA A 62 -11.39 3.31 -27.91
CA ALA A 62 -12.83 3.44 -27.70
C ALA A 62 -13.58 3.77 -28.98
N ARG A 63 -13.09 4.75 -29.74
CA ARG A 63 -13.65 5.11 -31.07
C ARG A 63 -13.56 3.95 -32.08
N LYS A 64 -12.41 3.27 -32.14
CA LYS A 64 -12.22 2.10 -32.99
C LYS A 64 -13.21 0.99 -32.62
N LYS A 65 -13.42 0.72 -31.37
CA LYS A 65 -14.36 -0.30 -30.88
C LYS A 65 -15.81 0.05 -31.26
N ARG A 66 -16.22 1.32 -31.10
CA ARG A 66 -17.54 1.80 -31.58
C ARG A 66 -17.72 1.58 -33.08
N GLN A 67 -16.71 1.93 -33.89
CA GLN A 67 -16.74 1.69 -35.36
C GLN A 67 -16.82 0.19 -35.70
N CYS A 68 -16.32 -0.69 -34.84
CA CYS A 68 -16.43 -2.14 -35.00
C CYS A 68 -17.75 -2.71 -34.45
N GLY A 69 -18.71 -1.88 -34.06
CA GLY A 69 -20.03 -2.29 -33.58
C GLY A 69 -20.11 -2.67 -32.10
N CYS A 70 -19.07 -2.40 -31.30
CA CYS A 70 -19.14 -2.62 -29.86
C CYS A 70 -19.99 -1.54 -29.18
N ASN A 71 -20.67 -1.94 -28.09
CA ASN A 71 -21.24 -1.04 -27.12
C ASN A 71 -20.14 -0.60 -26.17
N VAL A 72 -19.74 0.67 -26.20
CA VAL A 72 -18.53 1.15 -25.51
C VAL A 72 -18.88 2.08 -24.37
N LEU A 73 -18.54 1.68 -23.14
CA LEU A 73 -18.53 2.54 -21.96
C LEU A 73 -17.14 3.17 -21.81
N TYR A 74 -17.06 4.50 -21.89
CA TYR A 74 -15.83 5.28 -21.65
C TYR A 74 -16.17 6.50 -20.79
N PRO A 75 -16.22 6.33 -19.46
CA PRO A 75 -16.68 7.35 -18.52
C PRO A 75 -15.54 8.25 -18.05
N MET A 76 -15.92 9.37 -17.39
CA MET A 76 -15.00 10.29 -16.71
C MET A 76 -15.62 10.78 -15.42
N GLY A 77 -14.78 11.14 -14.43
CA GLY A 77 -15.16 11.66 -13.13
C GLY A 77 -13.99 12.29 -12.38
N TRP A 78 -14.16 12.52 -11.08
CA TRP A 78 -13.24 13.30 -10.28
C TRP A 78 -12.90 12.59 -8.97
N ASP A 79 -11.60 12.34 -8.76
CA ASP A 79 -11.07 11.92 -7.46
C ASP A 79 -10.74 13.18 -6.65
N ALA A 80 -11.74 13.71 -5.96
CA ALA A 80 -11.70 15.08 -5.48
C ALA A 80 -11.47 15.23 -3.97
N PHE A 81 -11.53 14.15 -3.19
CA PHE A 81 -11.11 14.13 -1.80
C PHE A 81 -9.59 13.97 -1.67
N GLY A 82 -9.06 14.24 -0.49
CA GLY A 82 -7.72 13.91 -0.07
C GLY A 82 -6.75 15.09 0.06
N LEU A 83 -5.54 14.75 0.45
CA LEU A 83 -4.47 15.68 0.79
C LEU A 83 -4.10 16.69 -0.32
N PRO A 84 -4.07 16.33 -1.61
CA PRO A 84 -3.69 17.30 -2.64
C PRO A 84 -4.58 18.53 -2.67
N THR A 85 -5.90 18.32 -2.66
CA THR A 85 -6.90 19.41 -2.66
C THR A 85 -6.87 20.18 -1.34
N GLU A 86 -6.80 19.48 -0.21
CA GLU A 86 -6.77 20.12 1.11
C GLU A 86 -5.51 20.96 1.31
N ASN A 87 -4.33 20.46 0.93
CA ASN A 87 -3.09 21.22 1.01
C ASN A 87 -3.12 22.47 0.11
N TYR A 88 -3.71 22.37 -1.09
CA TYR A 88 -3.92 23.53 -1.95
C TYR A 88 -4.88 24.54 -1.31
N ALA A 89 -5.97 24.07 -0.71
CA ALA A 89 -6.97 24.88 -0.02
C ALA A 89 -6.35 25.61 1.19
N LEU A 90 -5.58 24.93 2.03
CA LEU A 90 -4.84 25.51 3.16
C LEU A 90 -3.88 26.60 2.70
N LYS A 91 -3.07 26.32 1.68
CA LYS A 91 -2.08 27.26 1.14
C LYS A 91 -2.72 28.56 0.60
N ASN A 92 -3.93 28.46 0.06
CA ASN A 92 -4.64 29.59 -0.55
C ASN A 92 -5.72 30.19 0.36
N HIS A 93 -5.91 29.65 1.57
CA HIS A 93 -6.94 30.09 2.54
C HIS A 93 -8.36 30.04 1.95
N ILE A 94 -8.68 29.01 1.19
CA ILE A 94 -9.97 28.79 0.53
C ILE A 94 -10.56 27.48 1.03
N ASN A 95 -11.88 27.40 1.21
CA ASN A 95 -12.54 26.15 1.59
C ASN A 95 -12.30 25.07 0.51
N PRO A 96 -11.91 23.83 0.87
CA PRO A 96 -11.62 22.76 -0.09
C PRO A 96 -12.80 22.39 -0.98
N GLU A 97 -14.04 22.54 -0.54
CA GLU A 97 -15.23 22.33 -1.36
C GLU A 97 -15.31 23.32 -2.53
N ILE A 98 -15.04 24.61 -2.25
CA ILE A 98 -15.02 25.67 -3.26
C ILE A 98 -13.91 25.42 -4.29
N VAL A 99 -12.71 25.11 -3.80
CA VAL A 99 -11.55 24.76 -4.67
C VAL A 99 -11.89 23.58 -5.56
N THR A 100 -12.48 22.54 -4.98
CA THR A 100 -12.87 21.33 -5.72
C THR A 100 -13.84 21.67 -6.84
N ALA A 101 -14.90 22.42 -6.54
CA ALA A 101 -15.90 22.82 -7.55
C ALA A 101 -15.29 23.63 -8.70
N GLN A 102 -14.42 24.60 -8.40
CA GLN A 102 -13.72 25.42 -9.40
C GLN A 102 -12.78 24.57 -10.28
N ASN A 103 -11.99 23.71 -9.65
CA ASN A 103 -11.04 22.88 -10.36
C ASN A 103 -11.73 21.83 -11.23
N VAL A 104 -12.79 21.18 -10.73
CA VAL A 104 -13.62 20.24 -11.52
C VAL A 104 -14.17 20.93 -12.76
N ALA A 105 -14.77 22.13 -12.62
CA ALA A 105 -15.28 22.87 -13.76
C ALA A 105 -14.18 23.19 -14.79
N ARG A 106 -12.99 23.56 -14.33
CA ARG A 106 -11.84 23.83 -15.20
C ARG A 106 -11.34 22.59 -15.92
N PHE A 107 -11.14 21.50 -15.19
CA PHE A 107 -10.69 20.22 -15.77
C PHE A 107 -11.70 19.71 -16.80
N LYS A 108 -13.01 19.75 -16.47
CA LYS A 108 -14.08 19.35 -17.39
C LYS A 108 -14.05 20.16 -18.69
N SER A 109 -13.94 21.49 -18.60
CA SER A 109 -13.85 22.36 -19.79
C SER A 109 -12.63 22.01 -20.66
N GLN A 110 -11.49 21.70 -20.06
CA GLN A 110 -10.28 21.31 -20.78
C GLN A 110 -10.43 19.94 -21.47
N LEU A 111 -11.01 18.95 -20.76
CA LEU A 111 -11.28 17.61 -21.35
C LEU A 111 -12.29 17.68 -22.49
N GLN A 112 -13.32 18.51 -22.36
CA GLN A 112 -14.29 18.74 -23.44
C GLN A 112 -13.64 19.41 -24.65
N ALA A 113 -12.74 20.38 -24.42
CA ALA A 113 -12.00 21.04 -25.49
C ALA A 113 -11.06 20.09 -26.27
N LEU A 114 -10.57 19.02 -25.63
CA LEU A 114 -9.81 17.96 -26.31
C LEU A 114 -10.69 17.07 -27.21
N GLY A 115 -12.01 17.17 -27.11
CA GLY A 115 -12.96 16.41 -27.94
C GLY A 115 -12.93 14.90 -27.69
N LEU A 116 -12.58 14.47 -26.48
CA LEU A 116 -12.55 13.05 -26.10
C LEU A 116 -13.96 12.47 -26.03
N SER A 117 -14.10 11.20 -26.39
CA SER A 117 -15.40 10.51 -26.49
C SER A 117 -15.89 9.95 -25.16
N PHE A 118 -15.77 10.74 -24.10
CA PHE A 118 -16.28 10.37 -22.78
C PHE A 118 -17.81 10.39 -22.73
N ASP A 119 -18.37 9.45 -21.99
CA ASP A 119 -19.78 9.44 -21.60
C ASP A 119 -19.98 10.33 -20.37
N TRP A 120 -20.34 11.59 -20.59
CA TRP A 120 -20.52 12.58 -19.54
C TRP A 120 -21.80 12.36 -18.70
N ASP A 121 -22.77 11.57 -19.18
CA ASP A 121 -23.93 11.21 -18.37
C ASP A 121 -23.58 10.25 -17.24
N ARG A 122 -22.38 9.67 -17.27
CA ARG A 122 -21.85 8.81 -16.22
C ARG A 122 -20.77 9.47 -15.34
N GLU A 123 -20.77 10.80 -15.35
CA GLU A 123 -19.86 11.59 -14.51
C GLU A 123 -20.10 11.31 -13.03
N ILE A 124 -19.01 11.11 -12.28
CA ILE A 124 -19.02 10.93 -10.82
C ILE A 124 -18.03 11.87 -10.15
N ASN A 125 -18.26 12.13 -8.87
CA ASN A 125 -17.37 12.90 -8.01
C ASN A 125 -17.27 12.23 -6.64
N THR A 126 -16.07 11.90 -6.19
CA THR A 126 -15.88 11.23 -4.90
C THR A 126 -16.32 12.07 -3.70
N THR A 127 -16.44 13.40 -3.86
CA THR A 127 -16.94 14.30 -2.80
C THR A 127 -18.46 14.43 -2.76
N ASP A 128 -19.16 13.83 -3.74
CA ASP A 128 -20.62 13.81 -3.71
C ASP A 128 -21.10 12.85 -2.59
N PRO A 129 -21.97 13.31 -1.67
CA PRO A 129 -22.57 12.44 -0.66
C PRO A 129 -23.26 11.21 -1.22
N GLU A 130 -23.89 11.28 -2.41
CA GLU A 130 -24.51 10.12 -3.07
C GLU A 130 -23.47 9.13 -3.63
N TYR A 131 -22.22 9.57 -3.80
CA TYR A 131 -21.10 8.70 -4.13
C TYR A 131 -20.50 8.09 -2.85
N TYR A 132 -20.02 8.93 -1.90
CA TYR A 132 -19.29 8.40 -0.75
C TYR A 132 -20.17 7.67 0.28
N LYS A 133 -21.49 7.79 0.21
CA LYS A 133 -22.43 6.89 0.88
C LYS A 133 -22.04 5.43 0.69
N TRP A 134 -21.66 5.06 -0.52
CA TRP A 134 -21.31 3.69 -0.87
C TRP A 134 -19.87 3.32 -0.45
N THR A 135 -18.94 4.27 -0.44
CA THR A 135 -17.63 4.09 0.19
C THR A 135 -17.79 3.76 1.68
N GLN A 136 -18.64 4.50 2.36
CA GLN A 136 -18.99 4.28 3.76
C GLN A 136 -19.67 2.92 3.98
N TRP A 137 -20.57 2.55 3.10
CA TRP A 137 -21.23 1.24 3.13
C TRP A 137 -20.22 0.09 3.00
N ILE A 138 -19.29 0.18 2.04
CA ILE A 138 -18.24 -0.83 1.87
C ILE A 138 -17.39 -0.94 3.14
N PHE A 139 -17.01 0.19 3.75
CA PHE A 139 -16.28 0.17 5.01
C PHE A 139 -17.04 -0.54 6.14
N ILE A 140 -18.35 -0.29 6.27
CA ILE A 140 -19.19 -0.99 7.24
C ILE A 140 -19.21 -2.51 6.97
N GLN A 141 -19.31 -2.93 5.70
CA GLN A 141 -19.26 -4.36 5.36
C GLN A 141 -17.91 -4.99 5.72
N LEU A 142 -16.79 -4.28 5.45
CA LEU A 142 -15.45 -4.71 5.87
C LEU A 142 -15.37 -4.85 7.40
N PHE A 143 -15.91 -3.89 8.13
CA PHE A 143 -15.98 -3.94 9.61
C PHE A 143 -16.79 -5.14 10.10
N LYS A 144 -17.99 -5.36 9.56
CA LYS A 144 -18.85 -6.51 9.91
C LYS A 144 -18.19 -7.86 9.65
N LYS A 145 -17.25 -7.93 8.69
CA LYS A 145 -16.48 -9.16 8.38
C LYS A 145 -15.15 -9.25 9.15
N GLY A 146 -14.85 -8.30 10.06
CA GLY A 146 -13.61 -8.27 10.82
C GLY A 146 -12.36 -7.92 9.98
N LEU A 147 -12.58 -7.31 8.81
CA LEU A 147 -11.52 -6.87 7.90
C LEU A 147 -11.14 -5.40 8.10
N ALA A 148 -11.99 -4.60 8.72
CA ALA A 148 -11.67 -3.27 9.23
C ALA A 148 -11.63 -3.32 10.76
N TYR A 149 -10.56 -2.80 11.35
CA TYR A 149 -10.35 -2.79 12.81
C TYR A 149 -9.53 -1.58 13.25
N LYS A 150 -9.70 -1.16 14.50
CA LYS A 150 -8.91 -0.06 15.07
C LYS A 150 -7.84 -0.62 15.99
N LYS A 151 -6.60 -0.16 15.83
CA LYS A 151 -5.43 -0.62 16.59
C LYS A 151 -4.50 0.55 16.89
N GLU A 152 -3.99 0.58 18.11
CA GLU A 152 -2.84 1.42 18.44
C GLU A 152 -1.57 0.76 17.91
N THR A 153 -0.82 1.47 17.09
CA THR A 153 0.37 0.93 16.43
C THR A 153 1.33 2.05 16.04
N THR A 154 2.58 1.69 15.85
CA THR A 154 3.57 2.58 15.26
C THR A 154 3.27 2.76 13.77
N VAL A 155 3.15 4.01 13.34
CA VAL A 155 2.80 4.39 11.97
C VAL A 155 3.75 5.44 11.42
N ASN A 156 3.84 5.50 10.10
CA ASN A 156 4.54 6.54 9.38
C ASN A 156 3.78 7.88 9.53
N TYR A 157 4.47 8.92 9.96
CA TYR A 157 3.90 10.25 10.14
C TYR A 157 4.69 11.28 9.33
N CYS A 158 4.02 11.96 8.41
CA CYS A 158 4.62 13.05 7.64
C CYS A 158 4.69 14.32 8.48
N THR A 159 5.90 14.87 8.65
CA THR A 159 6.11 16.09 9.45
C THR A 159 5.60 17.35 8.76
N GLY A 160 5.60 17.38 7.42
CA GLY A 160 5.10 18.50 6.62
C GLY A 160 3.57 18.50 6.49
N CYS A 161 2.98 17.37 6.09
CA CYS A 161 1.52 17.26 5.98
C CYS A 161 0.83 17.10 7.34
N LYS A 162 1.55 16.80 8.42
CA LYS A 162 1.02 16.52 9.77
C LYS A 162 -0.05 15.42 9.78
N VAL A 163 0.21 14.32 9.07
CA VAL A 163 -0.75 13.22 8.86
C VAL A 163 -0.05 11.87 8.87
N VAL A 164 -0.80 10.84 9.25
CA VAL A 164 -0.37 9.44 9.13
C VAL A 164 -0.41 9.00 7.66
N LEU A 165 0.61 8.26 7.25
CA LEU A 165 0.75 7.69 5.91
C LEU A 165 0.69 6.17 5.97
N ALA A 166 0.16 5.55 4.92
CA ALA A 166 0.34 4.14 4.66
C ALA A 166 1.80 3.84 4.26
N ASN A 167 2.22 2.58 4.35
CA ASN A 167 3.59 2.21 3.98
C ASN A 167 3.89 2.52 2.50
N GLU A 168 2.88 2.37 1.66
CA GLU A 168 2.92 2.60 0.22
C GLU A 168 3.09 4.09 -0.15
N GLU A 169 2.77 5.00 0.77
CA GLU A 169 2.86 6.47 0.58
C GLU A 169 4.23 7.04 1.03
N VAL A 170 5.17 6.16 1.42
CA VAL A 170 6.52 6.55 1.85
C VAL A 170 7.54 6.06 0.84
N VAL A 171 8.29 6.99 0.25
CA VAL A 171 9.32 6.70 -0.76
C VAL A 171 10.66 7.20 -0.26
N ASN A 172 11.62 6.30 -0.06
CA ASN A 172 12.96 6.65 0.43
C ASN A 172 12.96 7.48 1.73
N GLY A 173 12.06 7.16 2.68
CA GLY A 173 11.96 7.84 3.97
C GLY A 173 11.27 9.20 3.95
N VAL A 174 10.74 9.63 2.80
CA VAL A 174 10.00 10.88 2.65
C VAL A 174 8.55 10.65 2.18
N CYS A 175 7.70 11.61 2.46
CA CYS A 175 6.32 11.61 2.00
C CYS A 175 6.26 11.78 0.47
N GLU A 176 5.60 10.87 -0.24
CA GLU A 176 5.45 10.93 -1.70
C GLU A 176 4.77 12.22 -2.19
N ARG A 177 3.95 12.85 -1.33
CA ARG A 177 3.15 14.03 -1.67
C ARG A 177 3.88 15.35 -1.51
N CYS A 178 4.63 15.52 -0.41
CA CYS A 178 5.24 16.81 -0.08
C CYS A 178 6.77 16.77 0.04
N GLY A 179 7.38 15.58 -0.05
CA GLY A 179 8.82 15.39 0.08
C GLY A 179 9.39 15.60 1.49
N SER A 180 8.54 15.87 2.49
CA SER A 180 9.00 16.07 3.88
C SER A 180 9.41 14.75 4.53
N PRO A 181 10.34 14.78 5.51
CA PRO A 181 10.75 13.60 6.27
C PRO A 181 9.57 12.92 6.95
N VAL A 182 9.58 11.60 6.94
CA VAL A 182 8.62 10.75 7.63
C VAL A 182 9.26 10.21 8.91
N VAL A 183 8.52 10.29 10.02
CA VAL A 183 8.95 9.78 11.33
C VAL A 183 7.97 8.74 11.85
N GLN A 184 8.41 7.90 12.78
CA GLN A 184 7.55 6.92 13.43
C GLN A 184 6.81 7.56 14.60
N LYS A 185 5.48 7.34 14.70
CA LYS A 185 4.66 7.75 15.85
C LYS A 185 3.69 6.64 16.23
N ASN A 186 3.46 6.47 17.54
CA ASN A 186 2.38 5.60 18.02
C ASN A 186 1.04 6.35 17.94
N LYS A 187 0.10 5.79 17.20
CA LYS A 187 -1.24 6.34 17.05
C LYS A 187 -2.29 5.24 16.91
N SER A 188 -3.49 5.52 17.39
CA SER A 188 -4.65 4.68 17.14
C SER A 188 -5.15 4.90 15.71
N GLN A 189 -5.21 3.83 14.90
CA GLN A 189 -5.52 3.89 13.48
C GLN A 189 -6.54 2.84 13.08
N TRP A 190 -7.39 3.17 12.11
CA TRP A 190 -8.14 2.16 11.38
C TRP A 190 -7.21 1.46 10.41
N MET A 191 -7.33 0.15 10.41
CA MET A 191 -6.57 -0.76 9.56
C MET A 191 -7.52 -1.58 8.70
N LEU A 192 -7.18 -1.80 7.43
CA LEU A 192 -7.86 -2.79 6.60
C LEU A 192 -6.96 -4.01 6.40
N LYS A 193 -7.53 -5.19 6.65
CA LYS A 193 -6.81 -6.48 6.64
C LYS A 193 -6.59 -6.98 5.21
N ILE A 194 -5.85 -6.21 4.40
CA ILE A 194 -5.48 -6.57 3.03
C ILE A 194 -4.63 -7.84 2.99
N THR A 195 -3.89 -8.14 4.07
CA THR A 195 -3.08 -9.36 4.20
C THR A 195 -3.92 -10.63 4.12
N ALA A 196 -5.21 -10.59 4.50
CA ALA A 196 -6.13 -11.71 4.36
C ALA A 196 -6.39 -12.09 2.88
N TYR A 197 -6.05 -11.23 1.94
CA TYR A 197 -6.21 -11.42 0.50
C TYR A 197 -4.86 -11.61 -0.22
N ALA A 198 -3.74 -11.66 0.50
CA ALA A 198 -2.40 -11.65 -0.08
C ALA A 198 -2.17 -12.77 -1.10
N ASP A 199 -2.57 -14.01 -0.80
CA ASP A 199 -2.46 -15.12 -1.75
C ASP A 199 -3.26 -14.86 -3.02
N ARG A 200 -4.53 -14.49 -2.89
CA ARG A 200 -5.42 -14.23 -4.04
C ARG A 200 -4.96 -13.03 -4.87
N LEU A 201 -4.38 -12.01 -4.22
CA LEU A 201 -3.79 -10.86 -4.91
C LEU A 201 -2.56 -11.25 -5.76
N ILE A 202 -1.86 -12.32 -5.41
CA ILE A 202 -0.76 -12.88 -6.21
C ILE A 202 -1.29 -13.84 -7.27
N ASP A 203 -2.07 -14.84 -6.87
CA ASP A 203 -2.44 -15.97 -7.73
C ASP A 203 -3.37 -15.55 -8.87
N ASP A 204 -4.34 -14.67 -8.60
CA ASP A 204 -5.28 -14.19 -9.61
C ASP A 204 -4.62 -13.26 -10.66
N LEU A 205 -3.35 -12.83 -10.48
CA LEU A 205 -2.59 -12.12 -11.53
C LEU A 205 -2.33 -13.00 -12.76
N ASP A 206 -2.39 -14.31 -12.63
CA ASP A 206 -2.20 -15.21 -13.77
C ASP A 206 -3.40 -15.20 -14.72
N GLY A 207 -4.58 -14.86 -14.21
CA GLY A 207 -5.83 -14.80 -14.98
C GLY A 207 -6.10 -13.49 -15.73
N VAL A 208 -5.21 -12.50 -15.64
CA VAL A 208 -5.38 -11.16 -16.22
C VAL A 208 -4.28 -10.76 -17.19
N ASP A 209 -4.60 -9.94 -18.20
CA ASP A 209 -3.66 -9.40 -19.20
C ASP A 209 -3.05 -8.06 -18.72
N TYR A 210 -2.30 -8.11 -17.61
CA TYR A 210 -1.52 -6.97 -17.15
C TYR A 210 -0.10 -7.05 -17.71
N ILE A 211 0.51 -5.91 -18.02
CA ILE A 211 1.92 -5.88 -18.43
C ILE A 211 2.81 -6.50 -17.36
N ASP A 212 3.84 -7.25 -17.76
CA ASP A 212 4.69 -8.04 -16.86
C ASP A 212 5.29 -7.21 -15.72
N ARG A 213 5.67 -5.98 -16.01
CA ARG A 213 6.21 -5.07 -14.99
C ARG A 213 5.22 -4.82 -13.85
N VAL A 214 3.93 -4.66 -14.14
CA VAL A 214 2.88 -4.48 -13.11
C VAL A 214 2.75 -5.76 -12.28
N LYS A 215 2.65 -6.93 -12.92
CA LYS A 215 2.55 -8.22 -12.23
C LYS A 215 3.76 -8.45 -11.31
N THR A 216 4.97 -8.22 -11.83
CA THR A 216 6.22 -8.40 -11.07
C THR A 216 6.28 -7.45 -9.88
N GLN A 217 5.95 -6.17 -10.05
CA GLN A 217 5.97 -5.21 -8.96
C GLN A 217 4.95 -5.56 -7.87
N GLN A 218 3.73 -5.98 -8.22
CA GLN A 218 2.73 -6.40 -7.23
C GLN A 218 3.18 -7.66 -6.49
N ARG A 219 3.68 -8.69 -7.20
CA ARG A 219 4.23 -9.91 -6.55
C ARG A 219 5.36 -9.58 -5.58
N ASN A 220 6.29 -8.72 -5.98
CA ASN A 220 7.42 -8.31 -5.13
C ASN A 220 6.98 -7.50 -3.92
N TRP A 221 5.96 -6.64 -4.09
CA TRP A 221 5.40 -5.83 -3.00
C TRP A 221 4.67 -6.70 -1.97
N ILE A 222 3.80 -7.59 -2.43
CA ILE A 222 3.11 -8.55 -1.57
C ILE A 222 4.12 -9.50 -0.93
N GLY A 223 5.12 -9.94 -1.70
CA GLY A 223 6.32 -10.63 -1.21
C GLY A 223 6.01 -11.92 -0.48
N ARG A 224 5.21 -12.83 -1.09
CA ARG A 224 4.96 -14.17 -0.55
C ARG A 224 6.27 -14.95 -0.45
N SER A 225 6.54 -15.49 0.72
CA SER A 225 7.71 -16.32 1.00
C SER A 225 7.29 -17.60 1.71
N HIS A 226 7.93 -18.70 1.32
CA HIS A 226 7.76 -20.00 1.95
C HIS A 226 8.95 -20.26 2.87
N GLY A 227 8.68 -20.58 4.13
CA GLY A 227 9.69 -20.80 5.14
C GLY A 227 9.17 -21.60 6.32
N ALA A 228 9.76 -21.40 7.46
CA ALA A 228 9.32 -21.97 8.73
C ALA A 228 9.39 -20.96 9.85
N GLU A 229 8.46 -21.04 10.79
CA GLU A 229 8.63 -20.52 12.14
C GLU A 229 9.39 -21.54 12.97
N ILE A 230 10.44 -21.10 13.64
CA ILE A 230 11.32 -21.95 14.45
C ILE A 230 11.37 -21.39 15.86
N ASN A 231 11.18 -22.25 16.85
CA ASN A 231 11.15 -21.93 18.27
C ASN A 231 12.52 -22.18 18.91
N PHE A 232 13.17 -21.10 19.32
CA PHE A 232 14.42 -21.14 20.10
C PHE A 232 14.06 -20.95 21.58
N ALA A 233 14.34 -21.96 22.41
CA ALA A 233 14.30 -21.76 23.84
C ALA A 233 15.42 -20.79 24.26
N THR A 234 15.23 -20.09 25.37
CA THR A 234 16.26 -19.23 25.95
C THR A 234 16.69 -19.75 27.33
N THR A 235 17.89 -19.37 27.78
CA THR A 235 18.35 -19.67 29.13
C THR A 235 17.54 -18.96 30.22
N ALA A 236 16.70 -17.98 29.84
CA ALA A 236 15.73 -17.31 30.69
C ALA A 236 14.40 -18.06 30.83
N GLY A 237 14.20 -19.18 30.12
CA GLY A 237 12.98 -19.99 30.11
C GLY A 237 11.90 -19.50 29.14
N ASP A 238 12.17 -18.48 28.35
CA ASP A 238 11.27 -17.99 27.29
C ASP A 238 11.54 -18.69 25.96
N THR A 239 10.62 -18.54 25.02
CA THR A 239 10.78 -19.03 23.64
C THR A 239 10.78 -17.85 22.67
N LEU A 240 11.87 -17.67 21.92
CA LEU A 240 11.97 -16.76 20.79
C LEU A 240 11.56 -17.50 19.51
N THR A 241 10.51 -17.06 18.87
CA THR A 241 10.10 -17.59 17.56
C THR A 241 10.73 -16.74 16.47
N VAL A 242 11.38 -17.39 15.48
CA VAL A 242 11.96 -16.72 14.31
C VAL A 242 11.33 -17.27 13.05
N TYR A 243 11.15 -16.41 12.04
CA TYR A 243 10.77 -16.84 10.71
C TYR A 243 11.98 -16.86 9.79
N THR A 244 12.16 -17.93 9.03
CA THR A 244 13.24 -18.05 8.05
C THR A 244 12.81 -18.78 6.78
N THR A 245 13.29 -18.34 5.63
CA THR A 245 13.17 -19.05 4.35
C THR A 245 14.28 -20.08 4.17
N ARG A 246 15.25 -20.13 5.09
CA ARG A 246 16.45 -20.95 5.07
C ARG A 246 16.52 -21.89 6.28
N ALA A 247 15.44 -22.64 6.51
CA ALA A 247 15.42 -23.63 7.59
C ALA A 247 16.51 -24.72 7.42
N ASP A 248 16.91 -25.01 6.18
CA ASP A 248 18.04 -25.89 5.84
C ASP A 248 19.36 -25.50 6.51
N THR A 249 19.58 -24.21 6.80
CA THR A 249 20.82 -23.69 7.36
C THR A 249 20.83 -23.60 8.89
N LEU A 250 19.82 -24.12 9.59
CA LEU A 250 19.64 -23.97 11.04
C LEU A 250 20.84 -24.46 11.87
N PHE A 251 21.57 -25.49 11.41
CA PHE A 251 22.82 -25.97 12.04
C PHE A 251 23.94 -24.91 12.03
N GLY A 252 23.91 -23.98 11.08
CA GLY A 252 24.85 -22.86 10.95
C GLY A 252 24.45 -21.60 11.68
N ALA A 253 23.33 -21.61 12.44
CA ALA A 253 22.93 -20.48 13.24
C ALA A 253 23.85 -20.33 14.46
N THR A 254 24.65 -19.26 14.48
CA THR A 254 25.67 -19.01 15.50
C THR A 254 25.34 -17.88 16.46
N TYR A 255 24.32 -17.09 16.16
CA TYR A 255 23.77 -16.07 17.06
C TYR A 255 22.32 -15.75 16.68
N MET A 256 21.64 -15.03 17.55
CA MET A 256 20.32 -14.47 17.30
C MET A 256 20.36 -12.96 17.41
N VAL A 257 19.45 -12.30 16.70
CA VAL A 257 19.23 -10.86 16.84
C VAL A 257 17.75 -10.60 17.07
N ILE A 258 17.46 -9.74 18.05
CA ILE A 258 16.11 -9.26 18.32
C ILE A 258 16.04 -7.75 18.12
N SER A 259 14.85 -7.24 17.82
CA SER A 259 14.64 -5.80 17.69
C SER A 259 14.88 -5.09 19.03
N PRO A 260 15.35 -3.83 19.02
CA PRO A 260 15.51 -3.06 20.26
C PRO A 260 14.20 -2.88 21.05
N GLU A 261 13.05 -2.96 20.38
CA GLU A 261 11.71 -2.82 20.95
C GLU A 261 11.09 -4.16 21.42
N HIS A 262 11.82 -5.27 21.32
CA HIS A 262 11.27 -6.59 21.63
C HIS A 262 10.83 -6.69 23.10
N ALA A 263 9.61 -7.19 23.34
CA ALA A 263 8.98 -7.21 24.65
C ALA A 263 9.79 -7.98 25.72
N PHE A 264 10.56 -8.99 25.31
CA PHE A 264 11.37 -9.78 26.23
C PHE A 264 12.53 -9.00 26.84
N ILE A 265 13.04 -7.95 26.19
CA ILE A 265 14.12 -7.13 26.75
C ILE A 265 13.66 -6.52 28.08
N LYS A 266 12.48 -5.86 28.06
CA LYS A 266 11.92 -5.30 29.29
C LYS A 266 11.70 -6.37 30.36
N LYS A 267 11.12 -7.51 29.99
CA LYS A 267 10.89 -8.64 30.89
C LYS A 267 12.19 -9.11 31.55
N TRP A 268 13.26 -9.27 30.76
CA TRP A 268 14.56 -9.75 31.28
C TRP A 268 15.30 -8.70 32.12
N VAL A 269 15.14 -7.41 31.79
CA VAL A 269 15.65 -6.31 32.62
C VAL A 269 14.94 -6.28 33.96
N ASP A 270 13.60 -6.31 33.98
CA ASP A 270 12.79 -6.28 35.19
C ASP A 270 13.06 -7.50 36.09
N ALA A 271 13.44 -8.64 35.51
CA ALA A 271 13.82 -9.86 36.23
C ALA A 271 15.31 -9.89 36.66
N GLY A 272 16.11 -8.86 36.34
CA GLY A 272 17.54 -8.80 36.66
C GLY A 272 18.41 -9.80 35.93
N LEU A 273 17.96 -10.32 34.79
CA LEU A 273 18.67 -11.35 33.99
C LEU A 273 19.72 -10.76 33.06
N ILE A 274 19.58 -9.47 32.68
CA ILE A 274 20.52 -8.77 31.78
C ILE A 274 21.58 -8.09 32.62
N LYS A 275 22.86 -8.49 32.46
CA LYS A 275 23.98 -7.97 33.23
C LYS A 275 24.46 -6.59 32.75
N ASN A 276 24.26 -6.26 31.47
CA ASN A 276 24.66 -5.01 30.82
C ASN A 276 23.44 -4.14 30.45
N ALA A 277 22.47 -4.05 31.36
CA ALA A 277 21.19 -3.35 31.11
C ALA A 277 21.38 -1.89 30.65
N ASP A 278 22.37 -1.17 31.18
CA ASP A 278 22.64 0.22 30.79
C ASP A 278 23.08 0.34 29.33
N ALA A 279 23.92 -0.56 28.85
CA ALA A 279 24.34 -0.58 27.44
C ALA A 279 23.15 -0.94 26.49
N VAL A 280 22.29 -1.85 26.93
CA VAL A 280 21.08 -2.22 26.21
C VAL A 280 20.12 -1.03 26.10
N ALA A 281 19.89 -0.32 27.23
CA ALA A 281 19.02 0.86 27.27
C ALA A 281 19.57 2.01 26.38
N ALA A 282 20.86 2.28 26.43
CA ALA A 282 21.50 3.29 25.60
C ALA A 282 21.33 2.98 24.10
N TYR A 283 21.47 1.71 23.71
CA TYR A 283 21.26 1.31 22.32
C TYR A 283 19.78 1.40 21.89
N GLN A 284 18.84 1.08 22.78
CA GLN A 284 17.41 1.27 22.51
C GLN A 284 17.07 2.74 22.24
N GLU A 285 17.63 3.66 23.01
CA GLU A 285 17.46 5.11 22.81
C GLU A 285 18.05 5.57 21.46
N GLU A 286 19.23 5.07 21.09
CA GLU A 286 19.84 5.38 19.81
C GLU A 286 18.98 4.86 18.64
N ALA A 287 18.53 3.61 18.72
CA ALA A 287 17.69 2.97 17.68
C ALA A 287 16.34 3.68 17.52
N ALA A 288 15.74 4.15 18.62
CA ALA A 288 14.45 4.86 18.60
C ALA A 288 14.50 6.21 17.85
N ARG A 289 15.69 6.78 17.65
CA ARG A 289 15.87 8.03 16.88
C ARG A 289 15.94 7.81 15.38
N LYS A 290 16.06 6.55 14.92
CA LYS A 290 16.22 6.18 13.50
C LYS A 290 14.88 5.75 12.91
N SER A 291 14.60 6.16 11.68
CA SER A 291 13.46 5.66 10.91
C SER A 291 13.68 4.20 10.47
N ASP A 292 12.60 3.48 10.15
CA ASP A 292 12.70 2.11 9.61
C ASP A 292 13.55 2.05 8.33
N PHE A 293 13.51 3.12 7.51
CA PHE A 293 14.32 3.25 6.31
C PHE A 293 15.82 3.32 6.65
N GLU A 294 16.22 4.21 7.56
CA GLU A 294 17.62 4.34 8.01
C GLU A 294 18.12 3.06 8.69
N ARG A 295 17.23 2.33 9.36
CA ARG A 295 17.56 1.06 10.05
C ARG A 295 17.80 -0.08 9.08
N THR A 296 17.11 -0.11 7.94
CA THR A 296 17.14 -1.21 6.96
C THR A 296 18.05 -0.96 5.74
N GLU A 297 18.71 0.20 5.66
CA GLU A 297 19.61 0.52 4.56
C GLU A 297 20.78 -0.47 4.48
N LEU A 298 20.97 -1.10 3.31
CA LEU A 298 21.90 -2.21 3.12
C LEU A 298 23.39 -1.82 3.30
N ASN A 299 23.74 -0.58 2.97
CA ASN A 299 25.12 -0.07 3.00
C ASN A 299 25.56 0.53 4.34
N LYS A 300 24.74 0.39 5.38
CA LYS A 300 25.01 0.93 6.69
C LYS A 300 25.92 0.01 7.51
N ASP A 301 26.80 0.61 8.31
CA ASP A 301 27.58 -0.10 9.31
C ASP A 301 26.66 -0.87 10.26
N LYS A 302 26.91 -2.18 10.41
CA LYS A 302 26.14 -3.02 11.32
C LYS A 302 26.48 -2.67 12.76
N THR A 303 25.47 -2.27 13.52
CA THR A 303 25.59 -1.96 14.95
C THR A 303 24.75 -2.92 15.79
N GLY A 304 25.11 -3.12 17.03
CA GLY A 304 24.36 -3.99 17.94
C GLY A 304 25.03 -4.10 19.29
N VAL A 305 24.27 -4.57 20.28
CA VAL A 305 24.75 -4.85 21.64
C VAL A 305 24.35 -6.27 22.01
N VAL A 306 25.30 -7.05 22.53
CA VAL A 306 25.03 -8.38 23.06
C VAL A 306 24.22 -8.28 24.36
N ILE A 307 23.26 -9.17 24.54
CA ILE A 307 22.53 -9.32 25.80
C ILE A 307 23.35 -10.26 26.69
N GLU A 308 24.01 -9.70 27.70
CA GLU A 308 24.77 -10.51 28.66
C GLU A 308 23.85 -11.14 29.71
N GLY A 309 23.93 -12.45 29.88
CA GLY A 309 23.17 -13.22 30.86
C GLY A 309 22.04 -14.05 30.29
N VAL A 310 21.55 -13.74 29.08
CA VAL A 310 20.55 -14.54 28.39
C VAL A 310 21.08 -15.00 27.03
N LYS A 311 20.89 -16.27 26.73
CA LYS A 311 21.29 -16.89 25.44
C LYS A 311 20.12 -17.63 24.80
N GLY A 312 20.13 -17.75 23.48
CA GLY A 312 19.27 -18.66 22.73
C GLY A 312 19.84 -20.08 22.71
N ILE A 313 18.98 -21.08 22.61
CA ILE A 313 19.36 -22.49 22.49
C ILE A 313 18.94 -22.95 21.10
N ASN A 314 19.93 -23.29 20.26
CA ASN A 314 19.67 -23.78 18.91
C ASN A 314 18.92 -25.13 18.99
N PRO A 315 17.70 -25.24 18.42
CA PRO A 315 16.84 -26.41 18.63
C PRO A 315 17.37 -27.72 18.01
N VAL A 316 18.24 -27.65 16.99
CA VAL A 316 18.75 -28.87 16.30
C VAL A 316 19.96 -29.50 16.97
N ASN A 317 20.76 -28.71 17.73
CA ASN A 317 22.01 -29.21 18.32
C ASN A 317 22.18 -28.87 19.80
N GLY A 318 21.24 -28.17 20.41
CA GLY A 318 21.24 -27.79 21.82
C GLY A 318 22.30 -26.77 22.22
N LYS A 319 23.05 -26.19 21.27
CA LYS A 319 24.10 -25.22 21.56
C LYS A 319 23.52 -23.90 22.02
N GLU A 320 24.10 -23.34 23.06
CA GLU A 320 23.83 -21.96 23.46
C GLU A 320 24.50 -20.98 22.50
N ILE A 321 23.72 -20.03 21.98
CA ILE A 321 24.18 -18.97 21.08
C ILE A 321 23.84 -17.58 21.67
N PRO A 322 24.70 -16.56 21.49
CA PRO A 322 24.45 -15.23 22.00
C PRO A 322 23.23 -14.59 21.33
N ILE A 323 22.54 -13.74 22.07
CA ILE A 323 21.46 -12.89 21.58
C ILE A 323 21.95 -11.45 21.53
N PHE A 324 21.80 -10.78 20.41
CA PHE A 324 22.09 -9.37 20.22
C PHE A 324 20.79 -8.57 20.05
N ILE A 325 20.81 -7.30 20.44
CA ILE A 325 19.87 -6.32 19.92
C ILE A 325 20.54 -5.56 18.77
N SER A 326 19.81 -5.34 17.70
CA SER A 326 20.31 -4.54 16.58
C SER A 326 19.16 -3.82 15.85
N ASP A 327 19.47 -2.64 15.37
CA ASP A 327 18.50 -1.76 14.72
C ASP A 327 18.04 -2.25 13.34
N TYR A 328 18.75 -3.17 12.69
CA TYR A 328 18.32 -3.75 11.41
C TYR A 328 17.19 -4.79 11.54
N VAL A 329 16.87 -5.23 12.76
CA VAL A 329 15.71 -6.09 13.05
C VAL A 329 14.56 -5.20 13.51
N LEU A 330 13.44 -5.26 12.79
CA LEU A 330 12.26 -4.45 13.10
C LEU A 330 11.23 -5.25 13.89
N ALA A 331 10.69 -4.66 14.97
CA ALA A 331 9.58 -5.26 15.73
C ALA A 331 8.29 -5.38 14.92
N THR A 332 8.16 -4.58 13.86
CA THR A 332 6.99 -4.54 12.98
C THR A 332 7.04 -5.56 11.85
N TYR A 333 8.16 -6.29 11.69
CA TYR A 333 8.33 -7.29 10.64
C TYR A 333 8.59 -8.67 11.22
N GLY A 334 7.77 -9.65 10.86
CA GLY A 334 7.85 -11.02 11.36
C GLY A 334 7.62 -11.08 12.88
N THR A 335 8.50 -11.78 13.58
CA THR A 335 8.44 -11.97 15.03
C THR A 335 9.26 -10.96 15.83
N GLY A 336 9.95 -10.03 15.15
CA GLY A 336 10.92 -9.12 15.79
C GLY A 336 12.21 -9.83 16.25
N ALA A 337 12.42 -11.08 15.82
CA ALA A 337 13.60 -11.89 16.11
C ALA A 337 14.07 -12.63 14.86
N ILE A 338 15.36 -12.79 14.69
CA ILE A 338 15.97 -13.60 13.61
C ILE A 338 17.03 -14.56 14.18
N MET A 339 17.21 -15.69 13.52
CA MET A 339 18.43 -16.48 13.61
C MET A 339 19.43 -15.95 12.58
N ALA A 340 20.69 -15.91 12.91
CA ALA A 340 21.75 -15.44 12.03
C ALA A 340 22.65 -16.58 11.59
N VAL A 341 22.87 -16.68 10.26
CA VAL A 341 23.69 -17.72 9.63
C VAL A 341 24.79 -17.07 8.81
N PRO A 342 25.90 -16.67 9.41
CA PRO A 342 26.96 -15.86 8.77
C PRO A 342 27.57 -16.48 7.51
N ALA A 343 27.62 -17.80 7.41
CA ALA A 343 28.16 -18.45 6.22
C ALA A 343 27.30 -18.25 4.97
N HIS A 344 26.00 -17.93 5.13
CA HIS A 344 25.01 -17.96 4.03
C HIS A 344 24.13 -16.73 3.93
N ASP A 345 24.42 -15.66 4.66
CA ASP A 345 23.78 -14.34 4.55
C ASP A 345 24.84 -13.25 4.68
N THR A 346 24.88 -12.30 3.73
CA THR A 346 25.89 -11.24 3.69
C THR A 346 25.81 -10.33 4.91
N ARG A 347 24.61 -9.97 5.38
CA ARG A 347 24.43 -9.10 6.55
C ARG A 347 24.90 -9.79 7.82
N ASP A 348 24.57 -11.06 7.94
CA ASP A 348 24.99 -11.86 9.09
C ASP A 348 26.51 -12.07 9.10
N TRP A 349 27.11 -12.23 7.90
CA TRP A 349 28.55 -12.36 7.74
C TRP A 349 29.29 -11.08 8.16
N GLU A 350 28.85 -9.91 7.68
CA GLU A 350 29.41 -8.60 8.05
C GLU A 350 29.32 -8.37 9.56
N PHE A 351 28.17 -8.70 10.15
CA PHE A 351 27.97 -8.61 11.60
C PHE A 351 28.88 -9.56 12.36
N ALA A 352 28.97 -10.83 11.92
CA ALA A 352 29.82 -11.83 12.57
C ALA A 352 31.32 -11.46 12.51
N LYS A 353 31.79 -10.94 11.36
CA LYS A 353 33.17 -10.43 11.23
C LYS A 353 33.43 -9.26 12.19
N LYS A 354 32.50 -8.32 12.30
CA LYS A 354 32.62 -7.17 13.20
C LYS A 354 32.68 -7.55 14.67
N PHE A 355 31.87 -8.53 15.10
CA PHE A 355 31.76 -8.94 16.49
C PHE A 355 32.58 -10.21 16.84
N GLY A 356 33.37 -10.73 15.91
CA GLY A 356 34.22 -11.90 16.12
C GLY A 356 33.44 -13.19 16.39
N LEU A 357 32.27 -13.35 15.76
CA LEU A 357 31.38 -14.51 15.95
C LEU A 357 31.75 -15.66 15.01
N PRO A 358 31.44 -16.92 15.38
CA PRO A 358 31.74 -18.08 14.54
C PRO A 358 30.98 -18.05 13.20
N ILE A 359 31.65 -18.45 12.11
CA ILE A 359 31.09 -18.62 10.79
C ILE A 359 31.20 -20.11 10.45
N ILE A 360 30.06 -20.79 10.31
CA ILE A 360 30.01 -22.25 10.09
C ILE A 360 29.37 -22.51 8.73
N GLU A 361 30.17 -23.09 7.81
CA GLU A 361 29.65 -23.52 6.52
C GLU A 361 28.70 -24.72 6.70
N VAL A 362 27.46 -24.57 6.20
CA VAL A 362 26.47 -25.65 6.22
C VAL A 362 25.89 -25.95 4.84
N VAL A 363 26.19 -25.14 3.83
CA VAL A 363 25.93 -25.43 2.42
C VAL A 363 27.22 -25.25 1.65
N LYS A 364 27.69 -26.35 1.02
CA LYS A 364 28.87 -26.35 0.16
C LYS A 364 28.43 -26.22 -1.30
N GLY A 365 28.83 -25.13 -1.95
CA GLY A 365 28.57 -24.89 -3.37
C GLY A 365 29.37 -25.78 -4.31
N ASN A 366 29.01 -25.73 -5.59
CA ASN A 366 29.76 -26.42 -6.65
C ASN A 366 31.10 -25.75 -6.94
N THR A 367 31.26 -24.47 -6.59
CA THR A 367 32.51 -23.71 -6.63
C THR A 367 33.02 -23.49 -5.21
N PRO A 368 34.34 -23.53 -4.97
CA PRO A 368 34.89 -23.23 -3.65
C PRO A 368 34.48 -21.81 -3.20
N SER A 369 33.93 -21.71 -2.01
CA SER A 369 33.62 -20.42 -1.34
C SER A 369 34.77 -20.06 -0.39
N ASP A 370 35.10 -18.78 -0.33
CA ASP A 370 36.08 -18.23 0.64
C ASP A 370 35.36 -17.45 1.70
N LEU A 371 34.89 -18.15 2.75
CA LEU A 371 34.12 -17.54 3.85
C LEU A 371 34.93 -16.53 4.68
N ASP A 372 36.23 -16.42 4.46
CA ASP A 372 37.02 -15.34 5.04
C ASP A 372 36.81 -14.01 4.33
N LYS A 373 36.39 -14.06 3.07
CA LYS A 373 36.15 -12.84 2.24
C LYS A 373 34.69 -12.47 2.10
N GLU A 374 33.81 -13.47 1.95
CA GLU A 374 32.37 -13.22 1.74
C GLU A 374 31.50 -14.43 2.13
N ALA A 375 30.20 -14.20 2.33
CA ALA A 375 29.22 -15.25 2.54
C ALA A 375 28.90 -15.99 1.25
N PHE A 376 28.66 -17.31 1.33
CA PHE A 376 28.11 -18.09 0.22
C PHE A 376 26.57 -17.94 0.22
N THR A 377 26.03 -17.16 -0.69
CA THR A 377 24.61 -16.76 -0.72
C THR A 377 23.77 -17.49 -1.78
N ASP A 378 24.32 -18.44 -2.53
CA ASP A 378 23.52 -19.23 -3.46
C ASP A 378 22.50 -20.08 -2.67
N VAL A 379 21.21 -19.84 -2.94
CA VAL A 379 20.09 -20.52 -2.27
C VAL A 379 19.51 -21.68 -3.09
N ALA A 380 19.94 -21.84 -4.34
CA ALA A 380 19.39 -22.80 -5.29
C ALA A 380 20.25 -24.06 -5.44
N THR A 381 21.55 -23.91 -5.29
CA THR A 381 22.51 -25.01 -5.53
C THR A 381 23.33 -25.30 -4.28
N GLY A 382 23.95 -26.47 -4.26
CA GLY A 382 24.84 -26.90 -3.19
C GLY A 382 24.33 -28.11 -2.42
N THR A 383 25.22 -28.62 -1.57
CA THR A 383 25.00 -29.82 -0.76
C THR A 383 25.22 -29.47 0.71
N LEU A 384 24.35 -29.97 1.57
CA LEU A 384 24.42 -29.71 3.02
C LEU A 384 25.64 -30.46 3.61
N VAL A 385 26.39 -29.71 4.45
CA VAL A 385 27.54 -30.19 5.22
C VAL A 385 27.42 -29.69 6.66
N ASN A 386 28.12 -30.29 7.60
CA ASN A 386 28.10 -29.90 9.03
C ASN A 386 26.68 -29.79 9.63
N SER A 387 25.72 -30.53 9.09
CA SER A 387 24.29 -30.43 9.35
C SER A 387 23.65 -31.77 9.73
N ASP A 388 24.41 -32.67 10.35
CA ASP A 388 23.96 -33.96 10.88
C ASP A 388 23.05 -34.73 9.89
N PHE A 389 21.78 -34.94 10.24
CA PHE A 389 20.82 -35.70 9.43
C PHE A 389 20.50 -35.06 8.06
N LEU A 390 20.95 -33.83 7.79
CA LEU A 390 20.80 -33.15 6.50
C LEU A 390 22.03 -33.31 5.60
N ASN A 391 23.14 -33.81 6.13
CA ASN A 391 24.40 -33.96 5.35
C ASN A 391 24.19 -34.74 4.05
N GLY A 392 24.73 -34.21 2.96
CA GLY A 392 24.66 -34.83 1.63
C GLY A 392 23.36 -34.55 0.85
N LEU A 393 22.38 -33.92 1.45
CA LEU A 393 21.14 -33.54 0.77
C LEU A 393 21.32 -32.27 -0.07
N SER A 394 20.50 -32.14 -1.11
CA SER A 394 20.29 -30.85 -1.81
C SER A 394 19.65 -29.83 -0.89
N VAL A 395 19.77 -28.53 -1.22
CA VAL A 395 19.14 -27.46 -0.44
C VAL A 395 17.62 -27.66 -0.35
N GLU A 396 16.96 -28.07 -1.44
CA GLU A 396 15.50 -28.28 -1.45
C GLU A 396 15.08 -29.48 -0.59
N ASP A 397 15.75 -30.60 -0.72
CA ASP A 397 15.49 -31.81 0.09
C ASP A 397 15.74 -31.52 1.58
N ALA A 398 16.81 -30.78 1.89
CA ALA A 398 17.13 -30.39 3.24
C ALA A 398 16.06 -29.48 3.88
N LYS A 399 15.51 -28.50 3.12
CA LYS A 399 14.38 -27.68 3.58
C LYS A 399 13.17 -28.54 3.91
N ASN A 400 12.78 -29.43 3.00
CA ASN A 400 11.63 -30.31 3.20
C ASN A 400 11.82 -31.24 4.41
N LYS A 401 12.99 -31.81 4.57
CA LYS A 401 13.31 -32.66 5.71
C LYS A 401 13.37 -31.88 7.02
N MET A 402 13.89 -30.66 7.01
CA MET A 402 13.90 -29.80 8.19
C MET A 402 12.48 -29.39 8.59
N TYR A 403 11.58 -29.06 7.67
CA TYR A 403 10.19 -28.77 7.99
C TYR A 403 9.52 -29.95 8.71
N ALA A 404 9.68 -31.16 8.19
CA ALA A 404 9.16 -32.36 8.85
C ALA A 404 9.75 -32.54 10.26
N TRP A 405 11.06 -32.40 10.39
CA TRP A 405 11.75 -32.53 11.68
C TRP A 405 11.25 -31.49 12.72
N LEU A 406 11.05 -30.24 12.29
CA LEU A 406 10.55 -29.16 13.17
C LEU A 406 9.15 -29.49 13.72
N GLU A 407 8.25 -29.98 12.88
CA GLU A 407 6.89 -30.37 13.25
C GLU A 407 6.90 -31.60 14.18
N GLU A 408 7.62 -32.66 13.83
CA GLU A 408 7.73 -33.90 14.61
C GLU A 408 8.31 -33.66 16.01
N ASN A 409 9.23 -32.72 16.15
CA ASN A 409 9.88 -32.41 17.44
C ASN A 409 9.22 -31.22 18.19
N GLY A 410 8.14 -30.64 17.66
CA GLY A 410 7.47 -29.50 18.27
C GLY A 410 8.36 -28.24 18.38
N LYS A 411 9.33 -28.11 17.46
CA LYS A 411 10.29 -27.00 17.41
C LYS A 411 9.93 -25.91 16.41
N GLY A 412 8.87 -26.09 15.67
CA GLY A 412 8.41 -25.14 14.67
C GLY A 412 7.46 -25.78 13.65
N HIS A 413 7.11 -25.03 12.64
CA HIS A 413 6.24 -25.51 11.56
C HIS A 413 6.50 -24.74 10.26
N LYS A 414 6.10 -25.34 9.15
CA LYS A 414 6.12 -24.65 7.85
C LYS A 414 5.15 -23.48 7.85
N GLN A 415 5.58 -22.32 7.37
CA GLN A 415 4.82 -21.09 7.37
C GLN A 415 4.99 -20.33 6.07
N VAL A 416 3.88 -19.79 5.57
CA VAL A 416 3.89 -18.79 4.48
C VAL A 416 3.82 -17.41 5.11
N ASN A 417 4.70 -16.52 4.71
CA ASN A 417 4.73 -15.15 5.20
C ASN A 417 4.71 -14.15 4.03
N PHE A 418 4.32 -12.92 4.31
CA PHE A 418 4.19 -11.85 3.34
C PHE A 418 4.94 -10.61 3.80
N LYS A 419 5.53 -9.87 2.86
CA LYS A 419 6.05 -8.51 3.14
C LYS A 419 4.93 -7.49 3.30
N LEU A 420 3.81 -7.71 2.59
CA LEU A 420 2.61 -6.88 2.68
C LEU A 420 2.14 -6.79 4.14
N ARG A 421 1.80 -5.58 4.56
CA ARG A 421 1.19 -5.30 5.86
C ARG A 421 -0.24 -4.84 5.68
N ASP A 422 -1.04 -4.90 6.75
CA ASP A 422 -2.39 -4.37 6.72
C ASP A 422 -2.36 -2.87 6.39
N TRP A 423 -3.34 -2.44 5.62
CA TRP A 423 -3.41 -1.08 5.11
C TRP A 423 -3.79 -0.09 6.21
N VAL A 424 -2.89 0.86 6.52
CA VAL A 424 -3.16 1.98 7.44
C VAL A 424 -4.15 2.92 6.77
N PHE A 425 -5.40 2.88 7.23
CA PHE A 425 -6.53 3.40 6.47
C PHE A 425 -6.99 4.79 6.90
N SER A 426 -6.98 5.15 8.19
CA SER A 426 -7.50 6.44 8.62
C SER A 426 -6.51 7.60 8.48
N ARG A 427 -7.04 8.81 8.27
CA ARG A 427 -6.29 10.06 8.14
C ARG A 427 -6.85 11.13 9.08
N GLN A 428 -5.97 11.88 9.75
CA GLN A 428 -6.29 12.96 10.65
C GLN A 428 -6.44 14.27 9.86
N ARG A 429 -7.35 14.25 8.91
CA ARG A 429 -7.60 15.37 7.96
C ARG A 429 -9.10 15.60 7.82
N TYR A 430 -9.46 16.80 7.36
CA TYR A 430 -10.85 17.18 7.15
C TYR A 430 -11.39 16.69 5.81
N TRP A 431 -10.65 16.92 4.72
CA TRP A 431 -11.15 16.68 3.35
C TRP A 431 -10.97 15.22 2.93
N GLY A 432 -11.89 14.39 3.38
CA GLY A 432 -11.96 12.96 3.11
C GLY A 432 -13.33 12.40 3.50
N GLU A 433 -13.65 11.20 3.04
CA GLU A 433 -14.90 10.53 3.43
C GLU A 433 -14.92 10.27 4.94
N PRO A 434 -15.96 10.73 5.67
CA PRO A 434 -16.07 10.44 7.09
C PRO A 434 -16.22 8.94 7.33
N ILE A 435 -15.50 8.43 8.33
CA ILE A 435 -15.61 7.02 8.73
C ILE A 435 -16.91 6.84 9.52
N PRO A 436 -17.86 5.99 9.06
CA PRO A 436 -19.21 5.88 9.63
C PRO A 436 -19.25 5.03 10.91
N MET A 437 -18.42 5.38 11.89
CA MET A 437 -18.25 4.66 13.14
C MET A 437 -18.48 5.55 14.34
N VAL A 438 -18.96 4.95 15.41
CA VAL A 438 -19.23 5.61 16.69
C VAL A 438 -18.55 4.82 17.81
N TYR A 439 -17.83 5.52 18.69
CA TYR A 439 -17.25 4.92 19.89
C TYR A 439 -18.19 5.09 21.08
N CYS A 440 -18.53 4.01 21.72
CA CYS A 440 -19.34 3.96 22.93
C CYS A 440 -18.55 3.24 24.04
N GLU A 441 -18.50 3.84 25.24
CA GLU A 441 -17.79 3.26 26.38
C GLU A 441 -18.29 1.85 26.78
N LYS A 442 -19.58 1.53 26.48
CA LYS A 442 -20.18 0.23 26.78
C LYS A 442 -20.03 -0.78 25.64
N CYS A 443 -20.14 -0.31 24.38
CA CYS A 443 -20.23 -1.19 23.20
C CYS A 443 -18.95 -1.24 22.37
N GLY A 444 -17.97 -0.36 22.67
CA GLY A 444 -16.81 -0.16 21.82
C GLY A 444 -17.16 0.54 20.51
N TRP A 445 -16.46 0.21 19.44
CA TRP A 445 -16.73 0.74 18.11
C TRP A 445 -17.98 0.10 17.49
N VAL A 446 -18.93 0.93 17.10
CA VAL A 446 -20.23 0.52 16.51
C VAL A 446 -20.40 1.24 15.18
N PRO A 447 -20.76 0.56 14.09
CA PRO A 447 -21.06 1.19 12.82
C PRO A 447 -22.39 1.95 12.90
N LEU A 448 -22.52 3.05 12.15
CA LEU A 448 -23.81 3.67 11.93
C LEU A 448 -24.77 2.70 11.21
N PRO A 449 -26.08 2.82 11.45
CA PRO A 449 -27.07 2.13 10.64
C PRO A 449 -26.94 2.52 9.16
N GLU A 450 -27.07 1.57 8.26
CA GLU A 450 -26.95 1.84 6.81
C GLU A 450 -28.01 2.85 6.31
N SER A 451 -29.14 2.95 7.00
CA SER A 451 -30.19 3.94 6.73
C SER A 451 -29.82 5.37 7.07
N GLU A 452 -28.78 5.58 7.86
CA GLU A 452 -28.27 6.91 8.23
C GLU A 452 -27.14 7.40 7.31
N LEU A 453 -26.74 6.57 6.33
CA LEU A 453 -25.75 6.96 5.33
C LEU A 453 -26.38 7.88 4.25
N PRO A 454 -25.66 8.89 3.78
CA PRO A 454 -24.26 9.22 4.11
C PRO A 454 -24.08 9.97 5.42
N LEU A 455 -23.08 9.63 6.21
CA LEU A 455 -22.56 10.51 7.25
C LEU A 455 -21.84 11.67 6.56
N ARG A 456 -22.40 12.86 6.62
CA ARG A 456 -21.87 14.05 5.93
C ARG A 456 -20.78 14.74 6.75
N LEU A 457 -19.78 15.31 6.05
CA LEU A 457 -18.84 16.24 6.65
C LEU A 457 -19.59 17.50 7.13
N PRO A 458 -19.27 18.01 8.34
CA PRO A 458 -19.78 19.32 8.78
C PRO A 458 -19.05 20.44 8.02
N GLU A 459 -19.74 21.55 7.80
CA GLU A 459 -19.08 22.78 7.34
C GLU A 459 -18.19 23.33 8.45
N ILE A 460 -16.89 23.44 8.18
CA ILE A 460 -15.93 24.01 9.13
C ILE A 460 -15.11 25.11 8.48
N LYS A 461 -14.81 26.15 9.23
CA LYS A 461 -13.98 27.26 8.75
C LYS A 461 -12.49 27.02 8.98
N ASP A 462 -12.16 26.41 10.10
CA ASP A 462 -10.79 26.04 10.46
C ASP A 462 -10.61 24.52 10.29
N PHE A 463 -9.91 24.15 9.24
CA PHE A 463 -9.60 22.76 8.91
C PHE A 463 -8.08 22.44 8.95
N GLU A 464 -7.29 23.31 9.60
CA GLU A 464 -5.87 23.01 9.84
C GLU A 464 -5.72 21.83 10.81
N PRO A 465 -4.81 20.86 10.53
CA PRO A 465 -4.49 19.82 11.47
C PRO A 465 -3.94 20.38 12.79
N GLY A 466 -4.29 19.75 13.91
CA GLY A 466 -3.72 20.09 15.21
C GLY A 466 -2.18 19.96 15.22
N GLU A 467 -1.50 20.61 16.18
CA GLU A 467 -0.03 20.58 16.28
C GLU A 467 0.53 19.15 16.42
N ASN A 468 -0.20 18.28 17.13
CA ASN A 468 0.14 16.87 17.31
C ASN A 468 -0.42 15.96 16.19
N GLY A 469 -0.96 16.55 15.11
CA GLY A 469 -1.63 15.82 14.04
C GLY A 469 -2.98 15.25 14.48
N GLU A 470 -3.75 16.02 15.24
CA GLU A 470 -5.14 15.72 15.58
C GLU A 470 -6.06 16.14 14.44
N SER A 471 -7.12 15.37 14.24
CA SER A 471 -8.11 15.69 13.20
C SER A 471 -8.80 17.03 13.49
N PRO A 472 -8.96 17.91 12.49
CA PRO A 472 -9.75 19.12 12.63
C PRO A 472 -11.18 18.85 13.10
N LEU A 473 -11.79 17.74 12.70
CA LEU A 473 -13.12 17.32 13.10
C LEU A 473 -13.27 17.13 14.61
N ALA A 474 -12.19 16.74 15.31
CA ALA A 474 -12.20 16.52 16.76
C ALA A 474 -12.56 17.80 17.56
N ARG A 475 -12.32 19.00 16.98
CA ARG A 475 -12.66 20.28 17.58
C ARG A 475 -14.16 20.64 17.46
N HIS A 476 -14.91 19.95 16.60
CA HIS A 476 -16.34 20.18 16.37
C HIS A 476 -17.20 19.30 17.28
N THR A 477 -17.26 19.67 18.57
CA THR A 477 -17.91 18.88 19.62
C THR A 477 -19.39 18.60 19.34
N GLU A 478 -20.11 19.49 18.68
CA GLU A 478 -21.51 19.29 18.30
C GLU A 478 -21.67 18.17 17.27
N TRP A 479 -20.77 18.12 16.27
CA TRP A 479 -20.78 17.04 15.28
C TRP A 479 -20.25 15.72 15.86
N VAL A 480 -19.24 15.78 16.73
CA VAL A 480 -18.64 14.60 17.37
C VAL A 480 -19.61 13.91 18.32
N SER A 481 -20.36 14.69 19.11
CA SER A 481 -21.28 14.15 20.11
C SER A 481 -22.50 13.51 19.47
N THR A 482 -22.80 12.27 19.87
CA THR A 482 -23.93 11.50 19.33
C THR A 482 -24.41 10.47 20.36
N THR A 483 -25.37 9.65 19.96
CA THR A 483 -25.84 8.51 20.73
C THR A 483 -25.39 7.19 20.08
N CYS A 484 -25.13 6.20 20.91
CA CYS A 484 -24.75 4.88 20.42
C CYS A 484 -25.93 4.20 19.71
N PRO A 485 -25.79 3.77 18.44
CA PRO A 485 -26.85 3.08 17.71
C PRO A 485 -27.26 1.74 18.34
N CYS A 486 -26.38 1.14 19.15
CA CYS A 486 -26.61 -0.17 19.77
C CYS A 486 -27.34 -0.05 21.10
N CYS A 487 -26.92 0.85 22.00
CA CYS A 487 -27.47 0.91 23.38
C CYS A 487 -28.08 2.25 23.78
N GLY A 488 -28.11 3.26 22.90
CA GLY A 488 -28.66 4.60 23.16
C GLY A 488 -27.84 5.47 24.14
N ALA A 489 -26.71 4.98 24.66
CA ALA A 489 -25.86 5.77 25.56
C ALA A 489 -25.13 6.89 24.80
N PRO A 490 -24.67 7.96 25.51
CA PRO A 490 -23.80 8.97 24.91
C PRO A 490 -22.58 8.32 24.26
N ALA A 491 -22.23 8.81 23.08
CA ALA A 491 -21.17 8.26 22.27
C ALA A 491 -20.50 9.36 21.43
N LYS A 492 -19.39 9.02 20.76
CA LYS A 492 -18.62 9.96 19.93
C LYS A 492 -18.43 9.41 18.53
N ARG A 493 -18.68 10.23 17.52
CA ARG A 493 -18.33 9.89 16.14
C ARG A 493 -16.81 9.80 15.97
N GLU A 494 -16.39 8.93 15.08
CA GLU A 494 -15.00 8.92 14.61
C GLU A 494 -14.67 10.25 13.93
N THR A 495 -13.48 10.78 14.21
CA THR A 495 -13.03 12.07 13.70
C THR A 495 -11.95 11.95 12.62
N ASP A 496 -11.39 10.77 12.44
CA ASP A 496 -10.54 10.48 11.30
C ASP A 496 -11.39 10.32 10.03
N THR A 497 -10.82 10.65 8.87
CA THR A 497 -11.43 10.41 7.57
C THR A 497 -10.74 9.26 6.84
N MET A 498 -11.37 8.74 5.80
CA MET A 498 -10.77 7.75 4.91
C MET A 498 -9.72 8.42 4.01
N PRO A 499 -8.72 7.66 3.51
CA PRO A 499 -7.78 8.20 2.53
C PRO A 499 -8.48 8.39 1.18
N GLN A 500 -7.94 9.23 0.31
CA GLN A 500 -8.43 9.38 -1.08
C GLN A 500 -8.56 8.05 -1.82
N TRP A 501 -7.72 7.08 -1.49
CA TRP A 501 -7.73 5.75 -2.08
C TRP A 501 -9.00 4.94 -1.78
N ALA A 502 -9.79 5.32 -0.78
CA ALA A 502 -11.06 4.67 -0.47
C ALA A 502 -12.06 4.88 -1.60
N GLY A 503 -12.34 6.13 -1.95
CA GLY A 503 -13.22 6.49 -3.06
C GLY A 503 -12.73 5.94 -4.38
N SER A 504 -11.43 6.02 -4.67
CA SER A 504 -10.86 5.52 -5.92
C SER A 504 -10.80 4.00 -6.03
N SER A 505 -11.00 3.25 -4.92
CA SER A 505 -10.92 1.78 -4.96
C SER A 505 -12.11 1.09 -5.62
N TRP A 506 -13.21 1.78 -5.90
CA TRP A 506 -14.42 1.17 -6.46
C TRP A 506 -15.13 2.01 -7.55
N TYR A 507 -14.60 3.15 -7.93
CA TYR A 507 -15.21 4.13 -8.85
C TYR A 507 -15.63 3.53 -10.20
N PHE A 508 -14.88 2.56 -10.71
CA PHE A 508 -15.19 1.85 -11.95
C PHE A 508 -16.51 1.05 -11.86
N LEU A 509 -16.93 0.66 -10.67
CA LEU A 509 -18.23 0.03 -10.43
C LEU A 509 -19.35 1.09 -10.46
N ARG A 510 -19.10 2.27 -9.86
CA ARG A 510 -20.08 3.35 -9.87
C ARG A 510 -20.40 3.85 -11.26
N TYR A 511 -19.42 3.89 -12.14
CA TYR A 511 -19.64 4.23 -13.56
C TYR A 511 -20.62 3.32 -14.28
N CYS A 512 -20.80 2.09 -13.83
CA CYS A 512 -21.77 1.17 -14.42
C CYS A 512 -23.21 1.65 -14.23
N ASP A 513 -23.50 2.36 -13.10
CA ASP A 513 -24.83 2.85 -12.75
C ASP A 513 -24.74 4.03 -11.77
N PRO A 514 -24.28 5.22 -12.23
CA PRO A 514 -23.86 6.32 -11.36
C PRO A 514 -25.02 6.98 -10.60
N HIS A 515 -26.25 6.85 -11.08
CA HIS A 515 -27.44 7.50 -10.51
C HIS A 515 -28.25 6.57 -9.60
N ASN A 516 -27.80 5.35 -9.36
CA ASN A 516 -28.48 4.41 -8.50
C ASN A 516 -28.46 4.90 -7.03
N LYS A 517 -29.64 4.94 -6.42
CA LYS A 517 -29.81 5.39 -5.03
C LYS A 517 -29.93 4.24 -4.04
N GLU A 518 -30.23 3.04 -4.53
CA GLU A 518 -30.52 1.86 -3.72
C GLU A 518 -29.30 0.95 -3.53
N ALA A 519 -28.33 1.02 -4.46
CA ALA A 519 -27.11 0.24 -4.44
C ALA A 519 -25.94 1.03 -5.01
N LEU A 520 -24.70 0.56 -4.78
CA LEU A 520 -23.51 1.17 -5.38
C LEU A 520 -23.57 1.16 -6.93
N ALA A 521 -24.22 0.15 -7.50
CA ALA A 521 -24.70 0.00 -8.87
C ALA A 521 -25.68 -1.17 -8.89
N SER A 522 -26.58 -1.21 -9.86
CA SER A 522 -27.52 -2.34 -10.03
C SER A 522 -26.78 -3.63 -10.40
N LYS A 523 -27.31 -4.75 -9.96
CA LYS A 523 -26.76 -6.06 -10.29
C LYS A 523 -26.66 -6.28 -11.80
N GLU A 524 -27.70 -5.90 -12.55
CA GLU A 524 -27.73 -5.99 -14.00
C GLU A 524 -26.60 -5.20 -14.66
N ALA A 525 -26.37 -3.96 -14.23
CA ALA A 525 -25.29 -3.12 -14.77
C ALA A 525 -23.91 -3.69 -14.44
N LEU A 526 -23.72 -4.22 -13.24
CA LEU A 526 -22.48 -4.86 -12.83
C LEU A 526 -22.22 -6.15 -13.62
N GLU A 527 -23.24 -6.98 -13.84
CA GLU A 527 -23.14 -8.22 -14.64
C GLU A 527 -22.84 -7.91 -16.11
N TYR A 528 -23.41 -6.82 -16.65
CA TYR A 528 -23.17 -6.43 -18.03
C TYR A 528 -21.79 -5.81 -18.25
N TRP A 529 -21.40 -4.82 -17.44
CA TRP A 529 -20.20 -4.04 -17.69
C TRP A 529 -18.91 -4.65 -17.09
N SER A 530 -19.01 -5.44 -16.00
CA SER A 530 -17.81 -6.04 -15.39
C SER A 530 -17.29 -7.26 -16.15
N PRO A 531 -15.99 -7.51 -16.12
CA PRO A 531 -14.92 -6.62 -15.66
C PRO A 531 -14.68 -5.48 -16.65
N VAL A 532 -13.90 -4.46 -16.24
CA VAL A 532 -13.33 -3.47 -17.15
C VAL A 532 -12.46 -4.20 -18.19
N ASP A 533 -12.72 -3.98 -19.49
CA ASP A 533 -12.00 -4.69 -20.55
C ASP A 533 -10.58 -4.17 -20.75
N TRP A 534 -10.39 -2.84 -20.67
CA TRP A 534 -9.06 -2.25 -20.80
C TRP A 534 -8.92 -1.02 -19.90
N TYR A 535 -7.99 -1.10 -18.96
CA TYR A 535 -7.64 -0.02 -18.05
C TYR A 535 -6.24 0.53 -18.39
N ASN A 536 -6.12 1.86 -18.58
CA ASN A 536 -4.87 2.54 -18.86
C ASN A 536 -4.57 3.61 -17.81
N GLY A 537 -3.38 3.59 -17.21
CA GLY A 537 -3.00 4.55 -16.17
C GLY A 537 -1.51 4.53 -15.80
N GLY A 538 -1.14 5.27 -14.74
CA GLY A 538 0.24 5.45 -14.31
C GLY A 538 0.88 4.20 -13.67
N MET A 539 2.20 4.09 -13.82
CA MET A 539 2.97 3.00 -13.16
C MET A 539 3.08 3.20 -11.65
N GLU A 540 3.03 4.44 -11.18
CA GLU A 540 3.07 4.82 -9.77
C GLU A 540 1.94 4.19 -8.95
N HIS A 541 0.80 3.92 -9.60
CA HIS A 541 -0.35 3.31 -8.95
C HIS A 541 -0.29 1.79 -8.82
N THR A 542 0.77 1.14 -9.29
CA THR A 542 0.88 -0.34 -9.31
C THR A 542 0.71 -0.95 -7.92
N THR A 543 1.34 -0.37 -6.89
CA THR A 543 1.30 -0.85 -5.50
C THR A 543 0.42 0.01 -4.59
N LEU A 544 -0.25 1.02 -5.14
CA LEU A 544 -1.20 1.92 -4.49
C LEU A 544 -2.62 1.58 -4.94
N HIS A 545 -3.21 2.44 -5.78
CA HIS A 545 -4.58 2.31 -6.27
C HIS A 545 -4.91 0.93 -6.85
N LEU A 546 -4.06 0.36 -7.72
CA LEU A 546 -4.35 -0.95 -8.33
C LEU A 546 -4.44 -2.07 -7.28
N LEU A 547 -3.58 -2.05 -6.28
CA LEU A 547 -3.59 -3.06 -5.22
C LEU A 547 -4.84 -2.92 -4.34
N TYR A 548 -5.17 -1.69 -3.95
CA TYR A 548 -6.33 -1.41 -3.11
C TYR A 548 -7.67 -1.70 -3.83
N SER A 549 -7.79 -1.31 -5.09
CA SER A 549 -9.00 -1.57 -5.88
C SER A 549 -9.21 -3.07 -6.14
N ARG A 550 -8.14 -3.85 -6.36
CA ARG A 550 -8.21 -5.30 -6.46
C ARG A 550 -8.64 -5.95 -5.13
N PHE A 551 -8.13 -5.47 -4.00
CA PHE A 551 -8.54 -5.93 -2.68
C PHE A 551 -10.03 -5.67 -2.42
N TRP A 552 -10.50 -4.44 -2.64
CA TRP A 552 -11.90 -4.08 -2.44
C TRP A 552 -12.83 -4.84 -3.38
N HIS A 553 -12.44 -5.01 -4.63
CA HIS A 553 -13.21 -5.78 -5.60
C HIS A 553 -13.34 -7.26 -5.21
N LYS A 554 -12.25 -7.90 -4.77
CA LYS A 554 -12.27 -9.27 -4.26
C LYS A 554 -13.17 -9.41 -3.03
N PHE A 555 -13.14 -8.44 -2.14
CA PHE A 555 -14.05 -8.39 -1.00
C PHE A 555 -15.51 -8.28 -1.43
N LEU A 556 -15.82 -7.39 -2.37
CA LEU A 556 -17.17 -7.25 -2.93
C LEU A 556 -17.63 -8.51 -3.68
N TYR A 557 -16.71 -9.22 -4.32
CA TYR A 557 -16.98 -10.53 -4.92
C TYR A 557 -17.36 -11.57 -3.84
N ASP A 558 -16.63 -11.63 -2.75
CA ASP A 558 -16.88 -12.59 -1.67
C ASP A 558 -18.23 -12.37 -0.97
N ILE A 559 -18.71 -11.14 -0.93
CA ILE A 559 -20.04 -10.82 -0.39
C ILE A 559 -21.14 -10.81 -1.46
N GLY A 560 -20.82 -11.21 -2.70
CA GLY A 560 -21.79 -11.40 -3.79
C GLY A 560 -22.29 -10.12 -4.47
N VAL A 561 -21.57 -9.01 -4.35
CA VAL A 561 -21.95 -7.71 -4.95
C VAL A 561 -21.49 -7.61 -6.40
N VAL A 562 -20.30 -8.09 -6.72
CA VAL A 562 -19.74 -8.06 -8.08
C VAL A 562 -19.59 -9.47 -8.66
N PRO A 563 -19.70 -9.66 -9.98
CA PRO A 563 -19.71 -10.99 -10.60
C PRO A 563 -18.33 -11.56 -10.90
N THR A 564 -17.26 -10.76 -10.80
CA THR A 564 -15.91 -11.15 -11.21
C THR A 564 -14.90 -11.08 -10.07
N LYS A 565 -13.87 -11.95 -10.11
CA LYS A 565 -12.81 -11.98 -9.09
C LYS A 565 -11.80 -10.84 -9.23
N GLU A 566 -11.66 -10.30 -10.45
CA GLU A 566 -10.76 -9.20 -10.76
C GLU A 566 -11.52 -8.03 -11.39
N PRO A 567 -11.15 -6.79 -11.06
CA PRO A 567 -11.84 -5.61 -11.56
C PRO A 567 -11.52 -5.30 -13.02
N TYR A 568 -10.31 -5.63 -13.46
CA TYR A 568 -9.78 -5.26 -14.78
C TYR A 568 -9.24 -6.49 -15.49
N GLN A 569 -9.63 -6.67 -16.77
CA GLN A 569 -9.12 -7.76 -17.59
C GLN A 569 -7.74 -7.44 -18.16
N LYS A 570 -7.56 -6.24 -18.69
CA LYS A 570 -6.31 -5.76 -19.25
C LYS A 570 -5.85 -4.47 -18.59
N ARG A 571 -4.56 -4.40 -18.22
CA ARG A 571 -3.93 -3.19 -17.68
C ARG A 571 -2.68 -2.83 -18.47
N THR A 572 -2.67 -1.60 -19.00
CA THR A 572 -1.50 -1.00 -19.65
C THR A 572 -1.07 0.27 -18.93
N SER A 573 0.17 0.68 -19.16
CA SER A 573 0.71 1.89 -18.58
C SER A 573 1.17 2.84 -19.69
N HIS A 574 0.75 4.09 -19.58
CA HIS A 574 1.08 5.11 -20.58
C HIS A 574 2.52 5.64 -20.46
N GLY A 575 3.25 5.30 -19.40
CA GLY A 575 4.58 5.82 -19.10
C GLY A 575 4.56 7.29 -18.69
N MET A 576 5.73 7.87 -18.45
CA MET A 576 5.89 9.28 -18.09
C MET A 576 6.23 10.10 -19.34
N ILE A 577 5.78 11.36 -19.37
CA ILE A 577 6.30 12.36 -20.31
C ILE A 577 7.53 12.95 -19.66
N LEU A 578 8.65 12.75 -20.32
CA LEU A 578 9.93 13.28 -19.85
C LEU A 578 10.07 14.73 -20.32
N GLY A 579 10.52 15.61 -19.42
CA GLY A 579 11.00 16.93 -19.79
C GLY A 579 12.36 16.84 -20.49
N LEU A 580 12.80 17.92 -21.07
CA LEU A 580 14.16 18.03 -21.59
C LEU A 580 15.14 17.83 -20.42
N ASN A 581 16.10 16.91 -20.59
CA ASN A 581 17.19 16.81 -19.66
C ASN A 581 18.00 18.13 -19.71
N PRO A 582 18.01 18.96 -18.66
CA PRO A 582 18.77 20.20 -18.66
C PRO A 582 20.27 19.98 -18.89
N HIS A 583 20.76 18.76 -18.67
CA HIS A 583 22.13 18.33 -18.92
C HIS A 583 22.35 17.78 -20.35
N ALA A 584 21.29 17.57 -21.14
CA ALA A 584 21.40 16.98 -22.48
C ALA A 584 22.25 17.82 -23.44
N PHE A 585 22.41 19.12 -23.17
CA PHE A 585 23.15 20.06 -23.98
C PHE A 585 24.38 20.66 -23.28
N GLU A 586 24.84 20.07 -22.17
CA GLU A 586 25.98 20.60 -21.40
C GLU A 586 27.28 20.58 -22.18
N ASN A 587 27.43 19.69 -23.14
CA ASN A 587 28.60 19.58 -24.01
C ASN A 587 28.52 20.48 -25.25
N GLN A 588 27.45 21.29 -25.39
CA GLN A 588 27.33 22.25 -26.51
C GLN A 588 27.83 23.62 -26.11
N PRO A 589 28.37 24.42 -27.06
CA PRO A 589 28.71 25.80 -26.80
C PRO A 589 27.54 26.59 -26.24
N ASP A 590 27.79 27.55 -25.33
CA ASP A 590 26.75 28.30 -24.60
C ASP A 590 25.68 28.95 -25.50
N ALA A 591 26.05 29.45 -26.66
CA ALA A 591 25.12 30.04 -27.62
C ALA A 591 24.18 29.00 -28.21
N GLU A 592 24.69 27.80 -28.57
CA GLU A 592 23.93 26.69 -29.11
C GLU A 592 23.07 26.04 -28.05
N ARG A 593 23.59 25.91 -26.83
CA ARG A 593 22.82 25.45 -25.67
C ARG A 593 21.61 26.34 -25.38
N LYS A 594 21.78 27.64 -25.38
CA LYS A 594 20.66 28.61 -25.21
C LYS A 594 19.66 28.50 -26.33
N ARG A 595 20.09 28.32 -27.58
CA ARG A 595 19.22 28.12 -28.74
C ARG A 595 18.38 26.84 -28.58
N LEU A 596 19.04 25.72 -28.28
CA LEU A 596 18.39 24.42 -28.12
C LEU A 596 17.43 24.41 -26.94
N LEU A 597 17.78 25.04 -25.81
CA LEU A 597 16.86 25.19 -24.68
C LEU A 597 15.66 26.09 -24.99
N ALA A 598 15.82 27.09 -25.87
CA ALA A 598 14.71 27.94 -26.32
C ALA A 598 13.80 27.24 -27.35
N GLU A 599 14.37 26.36 -28.17
CA GLU A 599 13.65 25.63 -29.23
C GLU A 599 12.91 24.38 -28.67
N TYR A 600 13.49 23.70 -27.69
CA TYR A 600 13.02 22.42 -27.16
C TYR A 600 12.73 22.43 -25.66
N GLY A 601 12.93 23.54 -24.95
CA GLY A 601 12.79 23.74 -23.52
C GLY A 601 11.40 24.15 -23.02
#